data_b5d6a9d7db4ad8303f857b366eb29d52
#
_entry.id   b5d6a9d7db4ad8303f857b366eb29d52
#
_cell.length_a   1.000
_cell.length_b   1.000
_cell.length_c   1.000
_cell.angle_alpha   90.00
_cell.angle_beta   90.00
_cell.angle_gamma   90.00
#
_symmetry.space_group_name_H-M   'P 1'
#
loop_
_entity.id
_entity.type
_entity.pdbx_description
1 polymer ?
#
loop_
_entity_poly.entity_id
_entity_poly.type
_entity_poly.pdbx_seq_one_letter_code
_entity_poly.pdbx_strand_id
1 'polypeptide(L)'
;SGTDDFSEVFSGLNLASLENYTFEFQEELLTPSFGNYEITVSIENVNGEISDDNSGNDSQTITITVSDSGTLTSGGIERDYIYYHPSDAPDNCPIVFVCHGYTGSAEGIMDYSRFNEVADEFGFAVCYPQGIEDSYGNTFFNVDYDFQNNETVDDVAFLLDLNTHLQSNNSLNPERVYCTGLSNGGDFCYLLACEAGDTFSAVAPVAGFFKQSIMDECTLPYPVSVLEIHGTNDNVT
;
A
#
# COMPACT_ATOMS: atom_id res chain seq x y z
N SER A 1 -12.37 21.23 -1.75
CA SER A 1 -11.07 21.84 -2.12
C SER A 1 -10.82 23.01 -1.20
N GLY A 2 -10.21 22.77 -0.07
CA GLY A 2 -9.65 23.77 0.80
C GLY A 2 -8.14 23.70 0.64
N THR A 3 -7.54 24.74 0.09
CA THR A 3 -6.10 24.95 0.21
C THR A 3 -5.90 25.53 1.61
N ASP A 4 -5.45 24.69 2.55
CA ASP A 4 -4.89 25.21 3.78
C ASP A 4 -3.48 25.69 3.44
N ASP A 5 -3.34 26.99 3.18
CA ASP A 5 -2.04 27.62 3.01
C ASP A 5 -1.36 27.71 4.39
N PHE A 6 -0.50 26.73 4.65
CA PHE A 6 0.44 26.78 5.75
C PHE A 6 1.70 27.51 5.30
N SER A 7 2.14 28.50 6.06
CA SER A 7 3.40 29.20 5.77
C SER A 7 4.17 29.47 7.07
N GLU A 8 5.38 28.95 7.15
CA GLU A 8 6.30 29.23 8.25
C GLU A 8 7.53 29.96 7.69
N VAL A 9 7.89 31.09 8.30
CA VAL A 9 9.00 31.92 7.83
C VAL A 9 10.21 31.73 8.75
N PHE A 10 11.28 31.19 8.21
CA PHE A 10 12.58 31.12 8.88
C PHE A 10 13.40 32.37 8.51
N SER A 11 13.77 33.18 9.49
CA SER A 11 14.54 34.41 9.29
C SER A 11 15.84 34.42 10.07
N GLY A 12 16.80 35.24 9.61
CA GLY A 12 18.07 35.43 10.31
C GLY A 12 19.10 34.34 10.08
N LEU A 13 18.91 33.49 9.06
CA LEU A 13 19.86 32.47 8.67
C LEU A 13 21.00 33.10 7.89
N ASN A 14 22.25 32.91 8.35
CA ASN A 14 23.43 33.32 7.61
C ASN A 14 24.10 32.08 7.02
N LEU A 15 23.65 31.68 5.84
CA LEU A 15 24.12 30.49 5.15
C LEU A 15 25.47 30.78 4.45
N ALA A 16 26.52 30.11 4.88
CA ALA A 16 27.76 30.09 4.11
C ALA A 16 27.57 29.20 2.87
N SER A 17 28.27 29.54 1.78
CA SER A 17 28.25 28.78 0.53
C SER A 17 28.59 27.31 0.79
N LEU A 18 27.73 26.37 0.35
CA LEU A 18 27.85 24.91 0.49
C LEU A 18 27.45 24.30 1.89
N GLU A 19 26.83 25.03 2.75
CA GLU A 19 26.28 24.45 3.99
C GLU A 19 24.87 23.91 3.77
N ASN A 20 24.60 22.71 4.33
CA ASN A 20 23.26 22.14 4.39
C ASN A 20 22.61 22.53 5.72
N TYR A 21 21.37 22.98 5.66
CA TYR A 21 20.56 23.24 6.85
C TYR A 21 19.35 22.32 6.85
N THR A 22 19.07 21.78 8.03
CA THR A 22 17.85 21.04 8.28
C THR A 22 16.86 21.95 9.01
N PHE A 23 15.67 22.08 8.49
CA PHE A 23 14.58 22.79 9.12
C PHE A 23 13.58 21.80 9.68
N GLU A 24 13.09 22.08 10.86
CA GLU A 24 12.00 21.35 11.48
C GLU A 24 10.82 22.31 11.64
N PHE A 25 9.71 21.98 11.00
CA PHE A 25 8.50 22.76 11.14
C PHE A 25 7.95 22.63 12.55
N GLN A 26 7.53 23.75 13.15
CA GLN A 26 7.03 23.77 14.54
C GLN A 26 5.52 23.50 14.60
N GLU A 27 4.81 23.62 13.50
CA GLU A 27 3.42 23.29 13.40
C GLU A 27 3.24 21.90 12.74
N GLU A 28 2.39 21.07 13.36
CA GLU A 28 2.01 19.79 12.76
C GLU A 28 1.10 20.07 11.55
N LEU A 29 1.49 19.52 10.42
CA LEU A 29 0.63 19.50 9.24
C LEU A 29 -0.55 18.57 9.56
N LEU A 30 -1.72 19.14 9.85
CA LEU A 30 -2.95 18.38 9.96
C LEU A 30 -3.36 17.95 8.55
N THR A 31 -2.88 16.80 8.11
CA THR A 31 -3.30 16.20 6.84
C THR A 31 -4.75 15.73 6.97
N PRO A 32 -5.68 16.32 6.24
CA PRO A 32 -7.11 16.10 6.52
C PRO A 32 -7.65 14.76 6.05
N SER A 33 -7.04 14.06 5.16
CA SER A 33 -7.45 12.74 4.65
C SER A 33 -6.58 12.36 3.44
N PHE A 34 -6.69 11.16 2.98
CA PHE A 34 -5.96 10.55 1.87
C PHE A 34 -5.58 11.49 0.72
N GLY A 35 -4.46 11.24 0.09
CA GLY A 35 -4.09 11.89 -1.15
C GLY A 35 -2.63 12.30 -1.23
N ASN A 36 -2.26 12.84 -2.39
CA ASN A 36 -0.96 13.43 -2.61
C ASN A 36 -1.00 14.91 -2.23
N TYR A 37 -0.09 15.31 -1.36
CA TYR A 37 0.07 16.70 -0.96
C TYR A 37 1.38 17.23 -1.55
N GLU A 38 1.29 18.35 -2.24
CA GLU A 38 2.47 19.07 -2.71
C GLU A 38 2.91 20.06 -1.64
N ILE A 39 4.12 19.88 -1.12
CA ILE A 39 4.77 20.86 -0.25
C ILE A 39 5.80 21.58 -1.10
N THR A 40 5.59 22.88 -1.31
CA THR A 40 6.55 23.74 -1.98
C THR A 40 7.31 24.56 -0.96
N VAL A 41 8.61 24.37 -0.90
CA VAL A 41 9.52 25.22 -0.13
C VAL A 41 10.15 26.23 -1.08
N SER A 42 9.93 27.51 -0.84
CA SER A 42 10.50 28.58 -1.65
C SER A 42 11.42 29.47 -0.80
N ILE A 43 12.49 29.95 -1.41
CA ILE A 43 13.40 30.94 -0.82
C ILE A 43 13.01 32.30 -1.38
N GLU A 44 12.42 33.16 -0.54
CA GLU A 44 11.96 34.48 -1.00
C GLU A 44 13.05 35.55 -0.99
N ASN A 45 14.02 35.42 -0.09
CA ASN A 45 15.10 36.39 0.07
C ASN A 45 16.41 35.73 0.52
N VAL A 46 17.49 35.97 -0.18
CA VAL A 46 18.86 35.60 0.23
C VAL A 46 19.59 36.86 0.63
N ASN A 47 20.05 36.98 1.88
CA ASN A 47 20.83 38.14 2.38
C ASN A 47 20.14 39.50 2.19
N GLY A 48 18.82 39.54 2.13
CA GLY A 48 18.04 40.77 1.91
C GLY A 48 17.91 41.20 0.43
N GLU A 49 18.39 40.40 -0.48
CA GLU A 49 18.18 40.57 -1.94
C GLU A 49 16.94 39.75 -2.35
N ILE A 50 16.12 40.31 -3.24
CA ILE A 50 14.83 39.72 -3.68
C ILE A 50 15.05 38.57 -4.71
N SER A 51 16.26 38.47 -5.27
CA SER A 51 16.63 37.40 -6.19
C SER A 51 18.10 37.10 -6.11
N ASP A 52 18.50 35.86 -6.26
CA ASP A 52 19.86 35.50 -6.60
C ASP A 52 20.02 35.38 -8.13
N ASP A 53 21.26 35.12 -8.61
CA ASP A 53 21.56 34.97 -10.03
C ASP A 53 21.03 33.65 -10.64
N ASN A 54 20.35 32.78 -9.83
CA ASN A 54 19.90 31.47 -10.26
C ASN A 54 18.48 31.16 -9.71
N SER A 55 17.48 31.81 -10.28
CA SER A 55 16.06 31.59 -9.91
C SER A 55 15.55 30.15 -10.09
N GLY A 56 16.35 29.27 -10.68
CA GLY A 56 15.98 27.86 -10.89
C GLY A 56 16.12 26.97 -9.64
N ASN A 57 16.71 27.48 -8.55
CA ASN A 57 16.88 26.79 -7.27
C ASN A 57 16.13 27.46 -6.09
N ASP A 58 15.31 28.45 -6.37
CA ASP A 58 14.60 29.23 -5.35
C ASP A 58 13.39 28.50 -4.79
N SER A 59 12.98 27.40 -5.39
CA SER A 59 11.88 26.58 -4.89
C SER A 59 12.14 25.09 -5.10
N GLN A 60 11.70 24.30 -4.15
CA GLN A 60 11.67 22.85 -4.21
C GLN A 60 10.27 22.36 -3.87
N THR A 61 9.67 21.58 -4.75
CA THR A 61 8.40 20.92 -4.48
C THR A 61 8.67 19.46 -4.14
N ILE A 62 8.09 19.00 -3.05
CA ILE A 62 8.05 17.58 -2.68
C ILE A 62 6.60 17.13 -2.62
N THR A 63 6.34 15.96 -3.15
CA THR A 63 5.03 15.31 -3.03
C THR A 63 5.08 14.38 -1.82
N ILE A 64 4.14 14.54 -0.90
CA ILE A 64 3.92 13.63 0.21
C ILE A 64 2.65 12.85 -0.08
N THR A 65 2.76 11.54 -0.11
CA THR A 65 1.61 10.64 -0.21
C THR A 65 1.13 10.30 1.19
N VAL A 66 -0.13 10.58 1.50
CA VAL A 66 -0.76 10.19 2.75
C VAL A 66 -1.69 9.01 2.48
N SER A 67 -1.33 7.86 3.06
CA SER A 67 -2.19 6.67 3.11
C SER A 67 -2.87 6.59 4.47
N ASP A 68 -4.07 6.04 4.53
CA ASP A 68 -4.75 5.80 5.80
C ASP A 68 -4.37 4.43 6.35
N SER A 69 -4.03 4.38 7.63
CA SER A 69 -3.89 3.12 8.35
C SER A 69 -5.14 2.86 9.16
N GLY A 70 -5.75 1.72 8.94
CA GLY A 70 -6.96 1.31 9.63
C GLY A 70 -6.80 -0.02 10.35
N THR A 71 -7.74 -0.31 11.23
CA THR A 71 -7.88 -1.61 11.88
C THR A 71 -9.26 -2.19 11.62
N LEU A 72 -9.33 -3.51 11.49
CA LEU A 72 -10.58 -4.25 11.33
C LEU A 72 -10.54 -5.51 12.19
N THR A 73 -11.61 -5.79 12.92
CA THR A 73 -11.76 -7.06 13.61
C THR A 73 -12.35 -8.11 12.66
N SER A 74 -11.59 -9.17 12.37
CA SER A 74 -12.02 -10.33 11.58
C SER A 74 -11.72 -11.60 12.37
N GLY A 75 -12.69 -12.51 12.44
CA GLY A 75 -12.55 -13.74 13.22
C GLY A 75 -12.25 -13.53 14.72
N GLY A 76 -12.54 -12.34 15.27
CA GLY A 76 -12.22 -11.96 16.66
C GLY A 76 -10.77 -11.47 16.86
N ILE A 77 -10.00 -11.30 15.81
CA ILE A 77 -8.63 -10.79 15.81
C ILE A 77 -8.65 -9.38 15.21
N GLU A 78 -8.01 -8.43 15.88
CA GLU A 78 -7.77 -7.10 15.31
C GLU A 78 -6.66 -7.19 14.27
N ARG A 79 -6.93 -6.68 13.07
CA ARG A 79 -6.06 -6.77 11.90
C ARG A 79 -5.83 -5.37 11.35
N ASP A 80 -4.58 -5.04 11.11
CA ASP A 80 -4.17 -3.77 10.54
C ASP A 80 -4.16 -3.80 9.02
N TYR A 81 -4.34 -2.65 8.40
CA TYR A 81 -4.17 -2.46 6.97
C TYR A 81 -3.78 -1.01 6.65
N ILE A 82 -3.17 -0.81 5.48
CA ILE A 82 -2.98 0.51 4.89
C ILE A 82 -3.88 0.62 3.67
N TYR A 83 -4.62 1.70 3.55
CA TYR A 83 -5.49 1.98 2.42
C TYR A 83 -5.07 3.26 1.73
N TYR A 84 -4.98 3.22 0.42
CA TYR A 84 -4.67 4.37 -0.42
C TYR A 84 -5.75 4.54 -1.50
N HIS A 85 -6.26 5.74 -1.62
CA HIS A 85 -7.22 6.11 -2.66
C HIS A 85 -6.74 7.39 -3.33
N PRO A 86 -6.38 7.37 -4.62
CA PRO A 86 -6.00 8.59 -5.34
C PRO A 86 -7.11 9.64 -5.29
N SER A 87 -6.74 10.91 -5.09
CA SER A 87 -7.72 12.01 -5.04
C SER A 87 -8.53 12.16 -6.32
N ASP A 88 -7.92 11.78 -7.45
CA ASP A 88 -8.51 11.89 -8.78
C ASP A 88 -9.10 10.57 -9.29
N ALA A 89 -9.11 9.51 -8.46
CA ALA A 89 -9.73 8.25 -8.83
C ALA A 89 -11.24 8.44 -9.05
N PRO A 90 -11.80 7.84 -10.11
CA PRO A 90 -13.22 7.99 -10.39
C PRO A 90 -14.07 7.24 -9.35
N ASP A 91 -15.31 7.72 -9.13
CA ASP A 91 -16.29 6.93 -8.41
C ASP A 91 -16.41 5.53 -9.02
N ASN A 92 -16.64 4.52 -8.20
CA ASN A 92 -16.74 3.12 -8.64
C ASN A 92 -15.42 2.60 -9.24
N CYS A 93 -14.27 3.08 -8.73
CA CYS A 93 -12.96 2.62 -9.17
C CYS A 93 -12.66 1.18 -8.69
N PRO A 94 -11.74 0.47 -9.36
CA PRO A 94 -11.24 -0.81 -8.89
C PRO A 94 -10.49 -0.71 -7.56
N ILE A 95 -10.33 -1.87 -6.89
CA ILE A 95 -9.39 -2.01 -5.77
C ILE A 95 -8.40 -3.14 -6.04
N VAL A 96 -7.14 -2.92 -5.67
CA VAL A 96 -6.06 -3.91 -5.70
C VAL A 96 -5.56 -4.14 -4.29
N PHE A 97 -5.63 -5.38 -3.81
CA PHE A 97 -4.95 -5.80 -2.58
C PHE A 97 -3.52 -6.19 -2.90
N VAL A 98 -2.55 -5.69 -2.12
CA VAL A 98 -1.11 -5.95 -2.31
C VAL A 98 -0.55 -6.59 -1.06
N CYS A 99 -0.30 -7.90 -1.10
CA CYS A 99 0.09 -8.72 0.04
C CYS A 99 1.62 -8.81 0.17
N HIS A 100 2.14 -8.61 1.38
CA HIS A 100 3.57 -8.73 1.67
C HIS A 100 4.03 -10.19 1.72
N GLY A 101 5.33 -10.42 1.63
CA GLY A 101 5.94 -11.72 1.82
C GLY A 101 6.08 -12.10 3.30
N TYR A 102 6.52 -13.35 3.56
CA TYR A 102 6.85 -13.82 4.91
C TYR A 102 7.86 -12.88 5.58
N THR A 103 7.64 -12.55 6.84
CA THR A 103 8.39 -11.54 7.62
C THR A 103 8.24 -10.09 7.15
N GLY A 104 7.40 -9.84 6.17
CA GLY A 104 7.17 -8.50 5.62
C GLY A 104 6.13 -7.69 6.40
N SER A 105 5.82 -6.51 5.91
CA SER A 105 4.78 -5.66 6.47
C SER A 105 4.01 -4.93 5.37
N ALA A 106 2.81 -4.44 5.72
CA ALA A 106 2.00 -3.62 4.84
C ALA A 106 2.76 -2.38 4.35
N GLU A 107 3.46 -1.67 5.25
CA GLU A 107 4.31 -0.53 4.91
C GLU A 107 5.46 -0.94 3.99
N GLY A 108 6.16 -2.03 4.33
CA GLY A 108 7.30 -2.51 3.52
C GLY A 108 6.91 -2.89 2.09
N ILE A 109 5.75 -3.55 1.89
CA ILE A 109 5.30 -3.88 0.53
C ILE A 109 4.74 -2.67 -0.21
N MET A 110 4.13 -1.70 0.48
CA MET A 110 3.72 -0.43 -0.10
C MET A 110 4.92 0.30 -0.70
N ASP A 111 5.99 0.48 0.09
CA ASP A 111 7.20 1.16 -0.34
C ASP A 111 7.93 0.40 -1.47
N TYR A 112 8.01 -0.92 -1.35
CA TYR A 112 8.69 -1.76 -2.32
C TYR A 112 7.97 -1.82 -3.66
N SER A 113 6.66 -2.00 -3.65
CA SER A 113 5.86 -2.19 -4.86
C SER A 113 5.55 -0.88 -5.59
N ARG A 114 5.49 0.24 -4.85
CA ARG A 114 5.12 1.57 -5.36
C ARG A 114 3.75 1.59 -6.06
N PHE A 115 2.82 0.75 -5.61
CA PHE A 115 1.49 0.66 -6.23
C PHE A 115 0.67 1.94 -6.09
N ASN A 116 0.97 2.79 -5.11
CA ASN A 116 0.32 4.11 -4.99
C ASN A 116 0.56 4.97 -6.24
N GLU A 117 1.79 4.98 -6.76
CA GLU A 117 2.12 5.74 -7.99
C GLU A 117 1.37 5.18 -9.22
N VAL A 118 1.24 3.86 -9.30
CA VAL A 118 0.49 3.20 -10.38
C VAL A 118 -1.01 3.49 -10.22
N ALA A 119 -1.50 3.54 -8.98
CA ALA A 119 -2.88 3.88 -8.67
C ALA A 119 -3.22 5.32 -9.08
N ASP A 120 -2.31 6.26 -8.85
CA ASP A 120 -2.46 7.65 -9.31
C ASP A 120 -2.55 7.74 -10.84
N GLU A 121 -1.72 6.98 -11.55
CA GLU A 121 -1.70 7.00 -13.01
C GLU A 121 -2.96 6.37 -13.63
N PHE A 122 -3.49 5.29 -13.02
CA PHE A 122 -4.55 4.48 -13.61
C PHE A 122 -5.91 4.59 -12.91
N GLY A 123 -6.03 5.31 -11.80
CA GLY A 123 -7.29 5.61 -11.13
C GLY A 123 -7.94 4.40 -10.45
N PHE A 124 -7.23 3.72 -9.56
CA PHE A 124 -7.74 2.63 -8.73
C PHE A 124 -7.28 2.76 -7.26
N ALA A 125 -8.02 2.18 -6.34
CA ALA A 125 -7.63 2.14 -4.93
C ALA A 125 -6.68 0.98 -4.64
N VAL A 126 -5.83 1.13 -3.63
CA VAL A 126 -4.90 0.08 -3.17
C VAL A 126 -5.12 -0.19 -1.70
N CYS A 127 -5.08 -1.45 -1.31
CA CYS A 127 -5.07 -1.86 0.09
C CYS A 127 -3.90 -2.80 0.34
N TYR A 128 -3.15 -2.53 1.41
CA TYR A 128 -2.04 -3.33 1.89
C TYR A 128 -2.43 -3.97 3.22
N PRO A 129 -2.97 -5.20 3.23
CA PRO A 129 -3.32 -5.89 4.45
C PRO A 129 -2.07 -6.29 5.23
N GLN A 130 -2.13 -6.22 6.57
CA GLN A 130 -1.06 -6.68 7.44
C GLN A 130 -1.35 -8.12 7.89
N GLY A 131 -0.41 -9.02 7.58
CA GLY A 131 -0.39 -10.38 8.14
C GLY A 131 -0.10 -10.35 9.64
N ILE A 132 -0.62 -11.32 10.39
CA ILE A 132 -0.29 -11.48 11.81
C ILE A 132 1.04 -12.21 12.00
N GLU A 133 1.56 -12.20 13.23
CA GLU A 133 2.74 -12.99 13.60
C GLU A 133 2.36 -14.46 13.82
N ASP A 134 3.17 -15.37 13.28
CA ASP A 134 3.13 -16.79 13.59
C ASP A 134 3.76 -17.07 14.97
N SER A 135 3.78 -18.33 15.37
CA SER A 135 4.37 -18.79 16.63
C SER A 135 5.89 -18.53 16.74
N TYR A 136 6.55 -18.15 15.66
CA TYR A 136 7.95 -17.75 15.62
C TYR A 136 8.16 -16.24 15.67
N GLY A 137 7.09 -15.45 15.67
CA GLY A 137 7.13 -13.99 15.65
C GLY A 137 7.37 -13.40 14.26
N ASN A 138 7.03 -14.13 13.21
CA ASN A 138 7.13 -13.67 11.83
C ASN A 138 5.76 -13.38 11.26
N THR A 139 5.60 -12.23 10.63
CA THR A 139 4.36 -11.83 9.95
C THR A 139 4.13 -12.67 8.70
N PHE A 140 2.90 -13.11 8.48
CA PHE A 140 2.55 -13.99 7.37
C PHE A 140 1.07 -13.94 7.01
N PHE A 141 0.74 -14.48 5.84
CA PHE A 141 -0.60 -14.92 5.47
C PHE A 141 -0.62 -16.45 5.53
N ASN A 142 -1.65 -17.00 6.16
CA ASN A 142 -1.77 -18.45 6.33
C ASN A 142 -2.14 -19.13 5.00
N VAL A 143 -1.20 -19.88 4.48
CA VAL A 143 -1.34 -20.70 3.27
C VAL A 143 -1.01 -22.17 3.57
N ASP A 144 -1.20 -22.56 4.82
CA ASP A 144 -1.01 -23.93 5.30
C ASP A 144 0.42 -24.45 5.07
N TYR A 145 1.44 -23.63 5.40
CA TYR A 145 2.81 -24.10 5.33
C TYR A 145 3.06 -25.24 6.32
N ASP A 146 3.79 -26.27 5.92
CA ASP A 146 4.07 -27.46 6.72
C ASP A 146 4.78 -27.15 8.05
N PHE A 147 5.54 -26.06 8.12
CA PHE A 147 6.21 -25.62 9.34
C PHE A 147 5.32 -24.78 10.28
N GLN A 148 4.10 -24.44 9.85
CA GLN A 148 3.13 -23.63 10.58
C GLN A 148 1.87 -24.43 10.96
N ASN A 149 2.00 -25.73 11.22
CA ASN A 149 0.90 -26.66 11.45
C ASN A 149 -0.08 -26.31 12.60
N ASN A 150 0.25 -25.32 13.43
CA ASN A 150 -0.61 -24.90 14.55
C ASN A 150 -1.28 -23.53 14.30
N GLU A 151 -1.01 -22.93 13.16
CA GLU A 151 -1.62 -21.65 12.81
C GLU A 151 -3.04 -21.91 12.26
N THR A 152 -4.01 -21.22 12.85
CA THR A 152 -5.43 -21.41 12.53
C THR A 152 -6.11 -20.13 12.09
N VAL A 153 -5.33 -19.08 11.84
CA VAL A 153 -5.87 -17.81 11.35
C VAL A 153 -6.44 -17.99 9.94
N ASP A 154 -7.61 -17.40 9.73
CA ASP A 154 -8.28 -17.39 8.43
C ASP A 154 -8.05 -16.06 7.74
N ASP A 155 -6.99 -15.99 6.93
CA ASP A 155 -6.64 -14.78 6.19
C ASP A 155 -7.53 -14.56 4.97
N VAL A 156 -8.15 -15.60 4.44
CA VAL A 156 -9.16 -15.47 3.37
C VAL A 156 -10.37 -14.74 3.90
N ALA A 157 -10.91 -15.17 5.05
CA ALA A 157 -12.02 -14.46 5.70
C ALA A 157 -11.64 -13.00 6.03
N PHE A 158 -10.41 -12.75 6.49
CA PHE A 158 -9.95 -11.39 6.74
C PHE A 158 -10.00 -10.51 5.49
N LEU A 159 -9.50 -10.97 4.35
CA LEU A 159 -9.54 -10.17 3.12
C LEU A 159 -10.97 -9.95 2.60
N LEU A 160 -11.85 -10.94 2.77
CA LEU A 160 -13.27 -10.78 2.41
C LEU A 160 -13.97 -9.75 3.31
N ASP A 161 -13.71 -9.79 4.62
CA ASP A 161 -14.22 -8.82 5.59
C ASP A 161 -13.67 -7.43 5.28
N LEU A 162 -12.36 -7.31 5.00
CA LEU A 162 -11.70 -6.07 4.66
C LEU A 162 -12.23 -5.48 3.35
N ASN A 163 -12.42 -6.31 2.31
CA ASN A 163 -13.04 -5.87 1.08
C ASN A 163 -14.45 -5.33 1.33
N THR A 164 -15.27 -6.04 2.10
CA THR A 164 -16.62 -5.62 2.45
C THR A 164 -16.62 -4.29 3.22
N HIS A 165 -15.69 -4.14 4.15
CA HIS A 165 -15.50 -2.91 4.92
C HIS A 165 -15.15 -1.73 4.00
N LEU A 166 -14.16 -1.90 3.13
CA LEU A 166 -13.71 -0.86 2.22
C LEU A 166 -14.78 -0.51 1.18
N GLN A 167 -15.48 -1.49 0.63
CA GLN A 167 -16.61 -1.27 -0.29
C GLN A 167 -17.74 -0.45 0.36
N SER A 168 -18.01 -0.69 1.64
CA SER A 168 -19.09 -0.02 2.37
C SER A 168 -18.77 1.44 2.72
N ASN A 169 -17.48 1.77 2.83
CA ASN A 169 -17.02 3.10 3.26
C ASN A 169 -16.51 3.97 2.11
N ASN A 170 -16.28 3.35 0.94
CA ASN A 170 -15.71 4.03 -0.22
C ASN A 170 -16.52 3.64 -1.48
N SER A 171 -16.55 4.54 -2.45
CA SER A 171 -17.24 4.30 -3.73
C SER A 171 -16.43 3.39 -4.66
N LEU A 172 -16.20 2.13 -4.25
CA LEU A 172 -15.42 1.15 -5.00
C LEU A 172 -16.31 0.25 -5.86
N ASN A 173 -15.72 -0.37 -6.88
CA ASN A 173 -16.42 -1.30 -7.76
C ASN A 173 -16.36 -2.74 -7.21
N PRO A 174 -17.49 -3.34 -6.78
CA PRO A 174 -17.50 -4.68 -6.20
C PRO A 174 -17.18 -5.80 -7.20
N GLU A 175 -17.25 -5.54 -8.51
CA GLU A 175 -16.91 -6.52 -9.55
C GLU A 175 -15.45 -6.40 -10.03
N ARG A 176 -14.72 -5.40 -9.56
CA ARG A 176 -13.33 -5.11 -9.97
C ARG A 176 -12.39 -5.13 -8.77
N VAL A 177 -12.34 -6.29 -8.13
CA VAL A 177 -11.47 -6.57 -6.97
C VAL A 177 -10.34 -7.47 -7.42
N TYR A 178 -9.12 -7.09 -7.14
CA TYR A 178 -7.90 -7.76 -7.58
C TYR A 178 -6.92 -7.97 -6.43
N CYS A 179 -6.04 -8.97 -6.55
CA CYS A 179 -4.99 -9.19 -5.58
C CYS A 179 -3.64 -9.44 -6.26
N THR A 180 -2.59 -8.89 -5.70
CA THR A 180 -1.20 -9.24 -6.01
C THR A 180 -0.43 -9.40 -4.71
N GLY A 181 0.71 -10.07 -4.76
CA GLY A 181 1.53 -10.26 -3.57
C GLY A 181 2.86 -10.91 -3.90
N LEU A 182 3.84 -10.71 -3.02
CA LEU A 182 5.20 -11.20 -3.15
C LEU A 182 5.41 -12.45 -2.29
N SER A 183 6.02 -13.51 -2.82
CA SER A 183 6.41 -14.73 -2.06
C SER A 183 5.18 -15.31 -1.32
N ASN A 184 5.18 -15.38 0.01
CA ASN A 184 4.02 -15.81 0.81
C ASN A 184 2.71 -15.06 0.43
N GLY A 185 2.78 -13.75 0.14
CA GLY A 185 1.64 -13.00 -0.41
C GLY A 185 1.27 -13.45 -1.83
N GLY A 186 2.22 -13.95 -2.62
CA GLY A 186 1.96 -14.58 -3.92
C GLY A 186 1.27 -15.94 -3.78
N ASP A 187 1.71 -16.77 -2.82
CA ASP A 187 1.05 -18.04 -2.48
C ASP A 187 -0.39 -17.79 -2.03
N PHE A 188 -0.58 -16.73 -1.25
CA PHE A 188 -1.89 -16.31 -0.79
C PHE A 188 -2.82 -15.86 -1.93
N CYS A 189 -2.28 -15.23 -2.98
CA CYS A 189 -3.04 -14.92 -4.18
C CYS A 189 -3.64 -16.17 -4.84
N TYR A 190 -2.91 -17.29 -4.87
CA TYR A 190 -3.45 -18.55 -5.38
C TYR A 190 -4.55 -19.12 -4.50
N LEU A 191 -4.40 -19.02 -3.17
CA LEU A 191 -5.43 -19.45 -2.23
C LEU A 191 -6.72 -18.63 -2.41
N LEU A 192 -6.60 -17.31 -2.55
CA LEU A 192 -7.73 -16.40 -2.84
C LEU A 192 -8.42 -16.74 -4.16
N ALA A 193 -7.66 -17.09 -5.21
CA ALA A 193 -8.25 -17.50 -6.47
C ALA A 193 -9.09 -18.78 -6.32
N CYS A 194 -8.70 -19.70 -5.43
CA CYS A 194 -9.42 -20.93 -5.16
C CYS A 194 -10.66 -20.73 -4.27
N GLU A 195 -10.53 -19.97 -3.20
CA GLU A 195 -11.52 -19.91 -2.13
C GLU A 195 -12.46 -18.70 -2.23
N ALA A 196 -12.00 -17.63 -2.90
CA ALA A 196 -12.71 -16.35 -3.00
C ALA A 196 -12.83 -15.84 -4.45
N GLY A 197 -12.89 -16.76 -5.43
CA GLY A 197 -12.99 -16.41 -6.85
C GLY A 197 -14.30 -15.74 -7.27
N ASP A 198 -15.31 -15.70 -6.41
CA ASP A 198 -16.53 -14.90 -6.58
C ASP A 198 -16.30 -13.42 -6.22
N THR A 199 -15.27 -13.11 -5.46
CA THR A 199 -14.89 -11.75 -5.07
C THR A 199 -13.70 -11.25 -5.90
N PHE A 200 -12.64 -12.05 -6.03
CA PHE A 200 -11.43 -11.65 -6.74
C PHE A 200 -11.49 -12.04 -8.22
N SER A 201 -11.64 -11.03 -9.09
CA SER A 201 -11.76 -11.23 -10.56
C SER A 201 -10.44 -11.63 -11.22
N ALA A 202 -9.30 -11.21 -10.64
CA ALA A 202 -7.97 -11.63 -11.07
C ALA A 202 -6.97 -11.55 -9.94
N VAL A 203 -5.92 -12.38 -10.04
CA VAL A 203 -4.76 -12.37 -9.14
C VAL A 203 -3.46 -12.30 -9.92
N ALA A 204 -2.44 -11.68 -9.33
CA ALA A 204 -1.11 -11.55 -9.92
C ALA A 204 -0.02 -11.95 -8.91
N PRO A 205 0.19 -13.25 -8.66
CA PRO A 205 1.25 -13.73 -7.77
C PRO A 205 2.64 -13.40 -8.33
N VAL A 206 3.53 -12.89 -7.46
CA VAL A 206 4.92 -12.57 -7.77
C VAL A 206 5.84 -13.44 -6.91
N ALA A 207 6.69 -14.25 -7.54
CA ALA A 207 7.59 -15.19 -6.86
C ALA A 207 6.85 -16.02 -5.80
N GLY A 208 5.64 -16.45 -6.11
CA GLY A 208 4.82 -17.35 -5.32
C GLY A 208 4.68 -18.69 -5.99
N PHE A 209 4.27 -19.70 -5.24
CA PHE A 209 3.95 -21.00 -5.81
C PHE A 209 2.56 -21.48 -5.37
N PHE A 210 1.93 -22.26 -6.23
CA PHE A 210 0.65 -22.87 -5.93
C PHE A 210 0.87 -24.20 -5.23
N LYS A 211 0.74 -24.21 -3.90
CA LYS A 211 0.98 -25.41 -3.08
C LYS A 211 0.08 -26.57 -3.55
N GLN A 212 0.66 -27.78 -3.66
CA GLN A 212 -0.05 -28.95 -4.19
C GLN A 212 -1.30 -29.30 -3.38
N SER A 213 -1.25 -29.16 -2.04
CA SER A 213 -2.42 -29.40 -1.17
C SER A 213 -3.59 -28.46 -1.49
N ILE A 214 -3.30 -27.17 -1.69
CA ILE A 214 -4.31 -26.17 -2.08
C ILE A 214 -4.85 -26.50 -3.48
N MET A 215 -3.97 -26.86 -4.41
CA MET A 215 -4.36 -27.22 -5.78
C MET A 215 -5.29 -28.44 -5.82
N ASP A 216 -5.00 -29.46 -5.01
CA ASP A 216 -5.77 -30.71 -4.95
C ASP A 216 -7.19 -30.48 -4.40
N GLU A 217 -7.37 -29.51 -3.51
CA GLU A 217 -8.63 -29.15 -2.88
C GLU A 217 -9.38 -28.03 -3.62
N CYS A 218 -8.71 -27.34 -4.54
CA CYS A 218 -9.25 -26.22 -5.29
C CYS A 218 -10.34 -26.66 -6.27
N THR A 219 -11.55 -26.19 -6.05
CA THR A 219 -12.70 -26.54 -6.92
C THR A 219 -13.01 -25.50 -8.00
N LEU A 220 -12.40 -24.28 -7.91
CA LEU A 220 -12.60 -23.14 -8.82
C LEU A 220 -14.04 -22.98 -9.30
N PRO A 221 -14.99 -22.68 -8.42
CA PRO A 221 -16.40 -22.51 -8.81
C PRO A 221 -16.58 -21.31 -9.75
N TYR A 222 -15.65 -20.38 -9.74
CA TYR A 222 -15.58 -19.19 -10.60
C TYR A 222 -14.24 -19.12 -11.31
N PRO A 223 -14.21 -18.76 -12.62
CA PRO A 223 -12.96 -18.58 -13.33
C PRO A 223 -12.28 -17.29 -12.87
N VAL A 224 -11.05 -17.40 -12.36
CA VAL A 224 -10.20 -16.27 -11.96
C VAL A 224 -9.05 -16.15 -12.96
N SER A 225 -8.77 -14.92 -13.43
CA SER A 225 -7.59 -14.68 -14.27
C SER A 225 -6.33 -14.66 -13.40
N VAL A 226 -5.28 -15.35 -13.88
CA VAL A 226 -3.99 -15.41 -13.15
C VAL A 226 -2.88 -14.86 -14.04
N LEU A 227 -2.13 -13.88 -13.53
CA LEU A 227 -0.88 -13.40 -14.12
C LEU A 227 0.28 -13.79 -13.21
N GLU A 228 0.96 -14.88 -13.52
CA GLU A 228 2.14 -15.32 -12.76
C GLU A 228 3.39 -14.55 -13.20
N ILE A 229 4.14 -14.02 -12.21
CA ILE A 229 5.41 -13.34 -12.40
C ILE A 229 6.46 -14.04 -11.56
N HIS A 230 7.40 -14.74 -12.22
CA HIS A 230 8.37 -15.58 -11.54
C HIS A 230 9.76 -15.50 -12.18
N GLY A 231 10.80 -15.53 -11.37
CA GLY A 231 12.18 -15.55 -11.82
C GLY A 231 12.57 -16.95 -12.33
N THR A 232 13.14 -17.05 -13.55
CA THR A 232 13.54 -18.34 -14.13
C THR A 232 14.64 -19.07 -13.35
N ASN A 233 15.34 -18.40 -12.46
CA ASN A 233 16.38 -18.93 -11.59
C ASN A 233 16.02 -18.79 -10.10
N ASP A 234 14.74 -18.62 -9.80
CA ASP A 234 14.28 -18.65 -8.42
C ASP A 234 14.47 -20.07 -7.88
N ASN A 235 15.08 -20.17 -6.71
CA ASN A 235 15.34 -21.43 -6.01
C ASN A 235 14.82 -21.41 -4.57
N VAL A 236 14.00 -20.44 -4.25
CA VAL A 236 13.36 -20.26 -2.93
C VAL A 236 11.90 -20.70 -2.98
N THR A 237 11.22 -20.36 -4.07
CA THR A 237 9.81 -20.70 -4.35
C THR A 237 9.67 -21.48 -5.64
#